data_08a6bea3b42734c8fa538bfc2134e941
#
_entry.id   08a6bea3b42734c8fa538bfc2134e941
#
_cell.length_a   1.000
_cell.length_b   1.000
_cell.length_c   1.000
_cell.angle_alpha   90.00
_cell.angle_beta   90.00
_cell.angle_gamma   90.00
#
_symmetry.space_group_name_H-M   'P 1'
#
loop_
_entity.id
_entity.type
_entity.pdbx_description
1 polymer ?
#
loop_
_entity_poly.entity_id
_entity_poly.type
_entity_poly.pdbx_seq_one_letter_code
_entity_poly.pdbx_strand_id
1 'polypeptide(L)'
;VAPLQFDTKLMEVANLKAQDMVKNNYFSHTSPTYGSPFDMMKQFGISYKSAGENLAGNSTVEKAHTSLMNSEGHRKNILNASFNYIGIGIAEGSQYGKIYVQMFIGK
;
A
#
# COMPACT_ATOMS: atom_id res chain seq x y z
N VAL A 1 14.93 -8.77 10.04
CA VAL A 1 14.08 -7.56 10.09
C VAL A 1 12.99 -7.75 11.15
N ALA A 2 12.81 -6.75 11.99
CA ALA A 2 11.75 -6.79 13.01
C ALA A 2 10.36 -6.83 12.35
N PRO A 3 9.40 -7.52 12.97
CA PRO A 3 8.02 -7.53 12.46
C PRO A 3 7.45 -6.11 12.41
N LEU A 4 6.67 -5.84 11.34
CA LEU A 4 5.97 -4.58 11.21
C LEU A 4 4.75 -4.56 12.13
N GLN A 5 4.45 -3.40 12.69
CA GLN A 5 3.24 -3.18 13.47
C GLN A 5 2.16 -2.56 12.58
N PHE A 6 0.91 -2.91 12.82
CA PHE A 6 -0.20 -2.30 12.09
C PHE A 6 -0.48 -0.91 12.65
N ASP A 7 -0.68 0.05 11.76
CA ASP A 7 -1.07 1.41 12.11
C ASP A 7 -2.48 1.65 11.58
N THR A 8 -3.42 1.96 12.46
CA THR A 8 -4.83 2.12 12.11
C THR A 8 -5.05 3.22 11.08
N LYS A 9 -4.40 4.35 11.25
CA LYS A 9 -4.56 5.48 10.33
C LYS A 9 -3.96 5.16 8.97
N LEU A 10 -2.83 4.48 8.95
CA LEU A 10 -2.19 4.05 7.70
C LEU A 10 -3.07 3.02 6.98
N MET A 11 -3.76 2.15 7.72
CA MET A 11 -4.72 1.21 7.13
C MET A 11 -5.90 1.93 6.48
N GLU A 12 -6.41 3.00 7.11
CA GLU A 12 -7.48 3.81 6.53
C GLU A 12 -7.03 4.43 5.21
N VAL A 13 -5.82 4.98 5.17
CA VAL A 13 -5.26 5.60 3.97
C VAL A 13 -5.04 4.57 2.87
N ALA A 14 -4.51 3.39 3.22
CA ALA A 14 -4.31 2.30 2.26
C ALA A 14 -5.64 1.83 1.67
N ASN A 15 -6.71 1.73 2.48
CA ASN A 15 -8.04 1.38 2.01
C ASN A 15 -8.60 2.45 1.06
N LEU A 16 -8.42 3.71 1.38
CA LEU A 16 -8.85 4.81 0.50
C LEU A 16 -8.12 4.77 -0.83
N LYS A 17 -6.84 4.46 -0.82
CA LYS A 17 -6.06 4.32 -2.06
C LYS A 17 -6.59 3.17 -2.90
N ALA A 18 -6.85 2.01 -2.28
CA ALA A 18 -7.38 0.85 -2.99
C ALA A 18 -8.74 1.17 -3.62
N GLN A 19 -9.62 1.82 -2.87
CA GLN A 19 -10.94 2.23 -3.36
C GLN A 19 -10.83 3.24 -4.49
N ASP A 20 -9.89 4.18 -4.39
CA ASP A 20 -9.66 5.20 -5.41
C ASP A 20 -9.22 4.56 -6.73
N MET A 21 -8.35 3.56 -6.67
CA MET A 21 -7.92 2.84 -7.87
C MET A 21 -9.07 2.14 -8.57
N VAL A 22 -9.97 1.52 -7.81
CA VAL A 22 -11.16 0.86 -8.36
C VAL A 22 -12.12 1.90 -8.94
N LYS A 23 -12.43 2.94 -8.16
CA LYS A 23 -13.40 3.98 -8.53
C LYS A 23 -12.97 4.75 -9.77
N ASN A 24 -11.70 5.12 -9.86
CA ASN A 24 -11.17 5.93 -10.95
C ASN A 24 -10.46 5.12 -12.03
N ASN A 25 -10.55 3.80 -11.93
CA ASN A 25 -10.08 2.85 -12.94
C ASN A 25 -8.61 3.06 -13.32
N TYR A 26 -7.72 3.04 -12.34
CA TYR A 26 -6.27 3.12 -12.57
C TYR A 26 -5.53 2.16 -11.66
N PHE A 27 -4.28 1.85 -12.02
CA PHE A 27 -3.38 1.02 -11.23
C PHE A 27 -1.99 1.66 -11.26
N SER A 28 -1.73 2.55 -10.31
CA SER A 28 -0.51 3.34 -10.26
C SER A 28 -0.28 3.88 -8.86
N HIS A 29 0.97 4.10 -8.50
CA HIS A 29 1.33 4.76 -7.24
C HIS A 29 0.79 6.20 -7.18
N THR A 30 0.68 6.88 -8.32
CA THR A 30 0.19 8.25 -8.38
C THR A 30 -1.32 8.26 -8.61
N SER A 31 -2.04 8.80 -7.63
CA SER A 31 -3.50 8.95 -7.71
C SER A 31 -3.87 10.24 -8.44
N PRO A 32 -4.89 10.21 -9.33
CA PRO A 32 -5.42 11.44 -9.89
C PRO A 32 -6.11 12.32 -8.86
N THR A 33 -6.51 11.74 -7.73
CA THR A 33 -7.21 12.45 -6.65
C THR A 33 -6.24 12.94 -5.56
N TYR A 34 -5.30 12.08 -5.13
CA TYR A 34 -4.47 12.32 -3.96
C TYR A 34 -2.99 12.55 -4.25
N GLY A 35 -2.54 12.35 -5.49
CA GLY A 35 -1.13 12.47 -5.85
C GLY A 35 -0.32 11.24 -5.48
N SER A 36 0.93 11.43 -5.09
CA SER A 36 1.81 10.32 -4.69
C SER A 36 1.39 9.74 -3.34
N PRO A 37 1.88 8.53 -2.97
CA PRO A 37 1.63 7.98 -1.64
C PRO A 37 2.08 8.93 -0.53
N PHE A 38 3.18 9.63 -0.75
CA PHE A 38 3.73 10.59 0.22
C PHE A 38 2.80 11.80 0.37
N ASP A 39 2.28 12.32 -0.73
CA ASP A 39 1.28 13.41 -0.72
C ASP A 39 0.02 12.97 0.01
N MET A 40 -0.44 11.75 -0.25
CA MET A 40 -1.64 11.21 0.37
C MET A 40 -1.47 11.05 1.88
N MET A 41 -0.36 10.48 2.32
CA MET A 41 -0.06 10.34 3.74
C MET A 41 -0.03 11.70 4.43
N LYS A 42 0.58 12.69 3.79
CA LYS A 42 0.66 14.06 4.32
C LYS A 42 -0.73 14.67 4.47
N GLN A 43 -1.61 14.50 3.48
CA GLN A 43 -2.98 15.01 3.51
C GLN A 43 -3.76 14.46 4.70
N PHE A 44 -3.51 13.21 5.09
CA PHE A 44 -4.20 12.55 6.18
C PHE A 44 -3.46 12.66 7.51
N GLY A 45 -2.43 13.51 7.58
CA GLY A 45 -1.74 13.82 8.83
C GLY A 45 -0.82 12.74 9.35
N ILE A 46 -0.31 11.87 8.48
CA ILE A 46 0.63 10.82 8.86
C ILE A 46 2.05 11.39 8.80
N SER A 47 2.75 11.36 9.94
CA SER A 47 4.15 11.77 10.03
C SER A 47 5.06 10.57 9.91
N TYR A 48 6.18 10.72 9.21
CA TYR A 48 7.14 9.64 9.00
C TYR A 48 8.54 10.17 8.71
N LYS A 49 9.54 9.34 8.94
CA LYS A 49 10.92 9.59 8.51
C LYS A 49 11.19 8.95 7.15
N SER A 50 10.55 7.80 6.89
CA SER A 50 10.62 7.10 5.63
C SER A 50 9.26 6.52 5.29
N ALA A 51 8.98 6.33 4.01
CA ALA A 51 7.69 5.78 3.55
C ALA A 51 7.85 5.02 2.25
N GLY A 52 6.93 4.08 2.01
CA GLY A 52 6.88 3.33 0.77
C GLY A 52 5.49 2.75 0.53
N GLU A 53 5.29 2.22 -0.66
CA GLU A 53 4.01 1.64 -1.05
C GLU A 53 4.23 0.45 -1.99
N ASN A 54 3.48 -0.62 -1.78
CA ASN A 54 3.37 -1.72 -2.73
C ASN A 54 1.93 -1.80 -3.22
N LEU A 55 1.77 -2.15 -4.49
CA LEU A 55 0.46 -2.35 -5.12
C LEU A 55 0.42 -3.73 -5.75
N ALA A 56 -0.71 -4.42 -5.61
CA ALA A 56 -0.93 -5.70 -6.27
C ALA A 56 -2.39 -5.86 -6.67
N GLY A 57 -2.62 -6.49 -7.82
CA GLY A 57 -3.96 -6.89 -8.26
C GLY A 57 -3.98 -8.40 -8.41
N ASN A 58 -4.85 -9.08 -7.67
CA ASN A 58 -4.95 -10.53 -7.73
C ASN A 58 -6.27 -11.01 -7.14
N SER A 59 -6.59 -12.30 -7.37
CA SER A 59 -7.84 -12.88 -6.91
C SER A 59 -7.81 -13.26 -5.42
N THR A 60 -6.64 -13.52 -4.84
CA THR A 60 -6.51 -13.91 -3.43
C THR A 60 -5.36 -13.19 -2.74
N VAL A 61 -5.45 -13.09 -1.41
CA VAL A 61 -4.40 -12.49 -0.58
C VAL A 61 -3.09 -13.28 -0.71
N GLU A 62 -3.19 -14.60 -0.69
CA GLU A 62 -2.02 -15.49 -0.78
C GLU A 62 -1.27 -15.27 -2.09
N LYS A 63 -1.99 -15.20 -3.21
CA LYS A 63 -1.38 -14.96 -4.52
C LYS A 63 -0.77 -13.58 -4.62
N ALA A 64 -1.45 -12.57 -4.08
CA ALA A 64 -0.94 -11.21 -4.05
C ALA A 64 0.36 -11.13 -3.25
N HIS A 65 0.37 -11.72 -2.05
CA HIS A 65 1.56 -11.73 -1.20
C HIS A 65 2.72 -12.49 -1.88
N THR A 66 2.43 -13.65 -2.48
CA THR A 66 3.45 -14.43 -3.20
C THR A 66 4.04 -13.62 -4.35
N SER A 67 3.20 -12.92 -5.13
CA SER A 67 3.67 -12.07 -6.21
C SER A 67 4.57 -10.94 -5.70
N LEU A 68 4.18 -10.29 -4.60
CA LEU A 68 4.96 -9.21 -3.99
C LEU A 68 6.31 -9.72 -3.50
N MET A 69 6.34 -10.88 -2.84
CA MET A 69 7.58 -11.45 -2.32
C MET A 69 8.50 -11.98 -3.42
N ASN A 70 7.95 -12.34 -4.58
CA ASN A 70 8.73 -12.79 -5.73
C ASN A 70 9.25 -11.63 -6.58
N SER A 71 8.77 -10.42 -6.35
CA SER A 71 9.28 -9.20 -7.01
C SER A 71 10.31 -8.55 -6.10
N GLU A 72 11.52 -8.38 -6.60
CA GLU A 72 12.61 -7.80 -5.79
C GLU A 72 12.26 -6.41 -5.27
N GLY A 73 11.69 -5.55 -6.11
CA GLY A 73 11.32 -4.19 -5.72
C GLY A 73 10.27 -4.16 -4.61
N HIS A 74 9.24 -4.99 -4.72
CA HIS A 74 8.18 -5.08 -3.69
C HIS A 74 8.71 -5.74 -2.41
N ARG A 75 9.50 -6.81 -2.55
CA ARG A 75 10.08 -7.51 -1.41
C ARG A 75 11.00 -6.61 -0.61
N LYS A 76 11.75 -5.74 -1.27
CA LYS A 76 12.62 -4.78 -0.59
C LYS A 76 11.82 -3.87 0.36
N ASN A 77 10.64 -3.42 -0.07
CA ASN A 77 9.78 -2.62 0.79
C ASN A 77 9.33 -3.41 2.02
N ILE A 78 8.86 -4.65 1.81
CA ILE A 78 8.38 -5.51 2.90
C ILE A 78 9.49 -5.79 3.93
N LEU A 79 10.70 -5.99 3.46
CA LEU A 79 11.85 -6.35 4.30
C LEU A 79 12.73 -5.16 4.69
N ASN A 80 12.33 -3.94 4.35
CA ASN A 80 13.14 -2.75 4.63
C ASN A 80 13.15 -2.44 6.13
N ALA A 81 14.34 -2.46 6.72
CA ALA A 81 14.53 -2.20 8.15
C ALA A 81 14.17 -0.77 8.57
N SER A 82 14.07 0.16 7.62
CA SER A 82 13.66 1.54 7.91
C SER A 82 12.17 1.66 8.21
N PHE A 83 11.37 0.65 7.83
CA PHE A 83 9.92 0.65 8.07
C PHE A 83 9.59 -0.14 9.33
N ASN A 84 8.76 0.43 10.19
CA ASN A 84 8.30 -0.23 11.41
C ASN A 84 6.78 -0.29 11.53
N TYR A 85 6.04 0.34 10.61
CA TYR A 85 4.58 0.29 10.57
C TYR A 85 4.08 0.00 9.16
N ILE A 86 2.95 -0.72 9.09
CA ILE A 86 2.30 -1.07 7.83
C ILE A 86 0.79 -0.81 7.92
N GLY A 87 0.21 -0.35 6.81
CA GLY A 87 -1.23 -0.33 6.62
C GLY A 87 -1.57 -1.11 5.36
N ILE A 88 -2.59 -1.93 5.41
CA ILE A 88 -3.03 -2.74 4.28
C ILE A 88 -4.46 -2.35 3.92
N GLY A 89 -4.68 -2.07 2.64
CA GLY A 89 -5.98 -1.78 2.09
C GLY A 89 -6.35 -2.77 1.00
N ILE A 90 -7.63 -3.12 0.93
CA ILE A 90 -8.14 -4.07 -0.06
C ILE A 90 -9.43 -3.51 -0.64
N ALA A 91 -9.56 -3.55 -1.98
CA ALA A 91 -10.80 -3.17 -2.66
C ALA A 91 -11.11 -4.16 -3.77
N GLU A 92 -12.38 -4.42 -4.01
CA GLU A 92 -12.85 -5.33 -5.05
C GLU A 92 -13.48 -4.56 -6.20
N GLY A 93 -13.67 -5.22 -7.34
CA GLY A 93 -14.36 -4.64 -8.48
C GLY A 93 -13.47 -4.09 -9.57
N SER A 94 -12.16 -4.32 -9.50
CA SER A 94 -11.25 -3.92 -10.57
C SER A 94 -11.13 -5.01 -11.64
N GLN A 95 -10.61 -4.64 -12.81
CA GLN A 95 -10.31 -5.60 -13.87
C GLN A 95 -9.18 -6.57 -13.50
N TYR A 96 -8.42 -6.26 -12.45
CA TYR A 96 -7.32 -7.09 -11.96
C TYR A 96 -7.75 -8.04 -10.84
N GLY A 97 -9.05 -8.10 -10.50
CA GLY A 97 -9.56 -8.78 -9.34
C GLY A 97 -9.55 -7.86 -8.14
N LYS A 98 -9.06 -8.34 -6.99
CA LYS A 98 -8.93 -7.48 -5.81
C LYS A 98 -7.66 -6.62 -5.94
N ILE A 99 -7.77 -5.37 -5.51
CA ILE A 99 -6.64 -4.46 -5.43
C ILE A 99 -6.13 -4.47 -3.99
N TYR A 100 -4.83 -4.68 -3.82
CA TYR A 100 -4.15 -4.68 -2.52
C TYR A 100 -3.17 -3.53 -2.47
N VAL A 101 -3.22 -2.77 -1.40
CA VAL A 101 -2.30 -1.66 -1.15
C VAL A 101 -1.58 -1.92 0.16
N GLN A 102 -0.26 -1.90 0.14
CA GLN A 102 0.55 -1.94 1.35
C GLN A 102 1.27 -0.61 1.45
N MET A 103 1.01 0.13 2.52
CA MET A 103 1.73 1.37 2.82
C MET A 103 2.63 1.15 4.01
N PHE A 104 3.85 1.64 3.92
CA PHE A 104 4.89 1.45 4.93
C PHE A 104 5.38 2.80 5.40
N ILE A 105 5.61 2.93 6.71
CA ILE A 105 6.28 4.11 7.25
C ILE A 105 7.32 3.69 8.28
N GLY A 106 8.39 4.50 8.38
CA GLY A 106 9.33 4.47 9.47
C GLY A 106 9.10 5.70 10.34
N LYS A 107 8.88 5.47 11.61
CA LYS A 107 8.74 6.53 12.60
C LYS A 107 10.02 6.73 13.38
#